data_33568adf68de19f8382e972ae8436e82
#
_entry.id   33568adf68de19f8382e972ae8436e82
#
_cell.length_a   1.000
_cell.length_b   1.000
_cell.length_c   1.000
_cell.angle_alpha   90.00
_cell.angle_beta   90.00
_cell.angle_gamma   90.00
#
_symmetry.space_group_name_H-M   'P 1'
#
loop_
_entity.id
_entity.type
_entity.pdbx_description
1 polymer ?
#
loop_
_entity_poly.entity_id
_entity_poly.type
_entity_poly.pdbx_seq_one_letter_code
_entity_poly.pdbx_strand_id
1 'polypeptide(L)'
;MDKFFADTVRLLLRIAPDVFANDLFAMKGGTAINLFVQNMPRLSVDIDVVYVPPQTLRVEALAAIQQELAAIEQRLAPQGLRARLVGSKDLSDTKLLVENETSQVKIEVNTVFRGTVLPIERHALCARTTEQFATELELPVLAPDELYGSKLVAALDRQHPRDLFDVWQLYQSGGLTERMIECFVVYLAGHNRPIHEVLFGRDKHITRDYDSGFVGMTEEPCSLDTLLEIRQQLRQCGATILMRDARQSS
;
A
#
# COMPACT_ATOMS: atom_id res chain seq x y z
N MET A 1 18.09 -6.33 -8.57
CA MET A 1 16.88 -6.84 -7.88
C MET A 1 16.99 -8.33 -7.64
N ASP A 2 16.64 -8.82 -6.46
CA ASP A 2 16.75 -10.24 -6.08
C ASP A 2 15.69 -11.07 -6.84
N LYS A 3 16.12 -12.27 -7.31
CA LYS A 3 15.26 -13.22 -8.04
C LYS A 3 14.04 -13.65 -7.21
N PHE A 4 14.21 -13.85 -5.91
CA PHE A 4 13.13 -14.23 -5.01
C PHE A 4 11.97 -13.22 -5.03
N PHE A 5 12.26 -11.92 -4.94
CA PHE A 5 11.24 -10.89 -5.03
C PHE A 5 10.61 -10.81 -6.42
N ALA A 6 11.40 -11.02 -7.49
CA ALA A 6 10.87 -11.03 -8.85
C ALA A 6 9.87 -12.17 -9.09
N ASP A 7 10.14 -13.38 -8.57
CA ASP A 7 9.22 -14.51 -8.68
C ASP A 7 7.92 -14.27 -7.90
N THR A 8 8.00 -13.58 -6.75
CA THR A 8 6.82 -13.17 -5.99
C THR A 8 5.98 -12.16 -6.77
N VAL A 9 6.62 -11.17 -7.44
CA VAL A 9 5.89 -10.22 -8.30
C VAL A 9 5.22 -10.93 -9.48
N ARG A 10 5.84 -11.95 -10.09
CA ARG A 10 5.19 -12.75 -11.14
C ARG A 10 3.93 -13.43 -10.64
N LEU A 11 3.98 -14.03 -9.45
CA LEU A 11 2.79 -14.61 -8.82
C LEU A 11 1.72 -13.55 -8.55
N LEU A 12 2.12 -12.38 -8.02
CA LEU A 12 1.23 -11.25 -7.76
C LEU A 12 0.51 -10.81 -9.03
N LEU A 13 1.23 -10.56 -10.13
CA LEU A 13 0.65 -10.14 -11.40
C LEU A 13 -0.28 -11.20 -12.00
N ARG A 14 0.05 -12.50 -11.81
CA ARG A 14 -0.80 -13.61 -12.25
C ARG A 14 -2.15 -13.65 -11.56
N ILE A 15 -2.18 -13.42 -10.23
CA ILE A 15 -3.42 -13.51 -9.44
C ILE A 15 -4.23 -12.21 -9.40
N ALA A 16 -3.63 -11.08 -9.74
CA ALA A 16 -4.27 -9.78 -9.66
C ALA A 16 -5.60 -9.67 -10.43
N PRO A 17 -5.78 -10.23 -11.66
CA PRO A 17 -7.07 -10.23 -12.35
C PRO A 17 -8.20 -10.90 -11.54
N ASP A 18 -7.89 -11.96 -10.80
CA ASP A 18 -8.87 -12.65 -9.96
C ASP A 18 -9.22 -11.87 -8.69
N VAL A 19 -8.25 -11.11 -8.16
CA VAL A 19 -8.47 -10.24 -6.98
C VAL A 19 -9.36 -9.06 -7.33
N PHE A 20 -9.22 -8.51 -8.52
CA PHE A 20 -9.95 -7.33 -8.99
C PHE A 20 -11.01 -7.66 -10.04
N ALA A 21 -11.60 -8.87 -9.96
CA ALA A 21 -12.62 -9.34 -10.90
C ALA A 21 -13.96 -8.59 -10.80
N ASN A 22 -14.17 -7.83 -9.73
CA ASN A 22 -15.35 -6.99 -9.51
C ASN A 22 -14.95 -5.64 -8.89
N ASP A 23 -15.94 -4.75 -8.71
CA ASP A 23 -15.71 -3.38 -8.24
C ASP A 23 -15.67 -3.24 -6.70
N LEU A 24 -15.56 -4.36 -5.96
CA LEU A 24 -15.51 -4.29 -4.49
C LEU A 24 -14.16 -3.83 -3.95
N PHE A 25 -13.08 -4.09 -4.69
CA PHE A 25 -11.73 -3.75 -4.29
C PHE A 25 -11.03 -2.84 -5.28
N ALA A 26 -10.20 -1.94 -4.75
CA ALA A 26 -9.20 -1.21 -5.51
C ALA A 26 -7.82 -1.40 -4.87
N MET A 27 -6.79 -1.43 -5.70
CA MET A 27 -5.41 -1.58 -5.23
C MET A 27 -4.93 -0.31 -4.54
N LYS A 28 -4.21 -0.49 -3.44
CA LYS A 28 -3.55 0.57 -2.69
C LYS A 28 -2.12 0.15 -2.32
N GLY A 29 -1.46 0.98 -1.53
CA GLY A 29 -0.19 0.62 -0.89
C GLY A 29 1.02 0.65 -1.82
N GLY A 30 2.07 -0.09 -1.42
CA GLY A 30 3.35 -0.07 -2.10
C GLY A 30 3.30 -0.64 -3.53
N THR A 31 2.49 -1.65 -3.76
CA THR A 31 2.35 -2.27 -5.07
C THR A 31 1.69 -1.33 -6.07
N ALA A 32 0.62 -0.63 -5.67
CA ALA A 32 -0.01 0.39 -6.49
C ALA A 32 1.00 1.49 -6.88
N ILE A 33 1.74 2.02 -5.92
CA ILE A 33 2.73 3.07 -6.17
C ILE A 33 3.82 2.59 -7.12
N ASN A 34 4.44 1.44 -6.84
CA ASN A 34 5.66 1.03 -7.52
C ASN A 34 5.45 0.36 -8.87
N LEU A 35 4.32 -0.34 -9.08
CA LEU A 35 4.09 -1.08 -10.32
C LEU A 35 3.14 -0.35 -11.29
N PHE A 36 2.35 0.65 -10.82
CA PHE A 36 1.34 1.33 -11.63
C PHE A 36 1.53 2.84 -11.74
N VAL A 37 2.08 3.51 -10.71
CA VAL A 37 2.23 4.97 -10.68
C VAL A 37 3.67 5.39 -10.95
N GLN A 38 4.63 4.80 -10.23
CA GLN A 38 6.06 5.00 -10.44
C GLN A 38 6.60 3.96 -11.42
N ASN A 39 7.73 4.27 -12.07
CA ASN A 39 8.33 3.34 -13.03
C ASN A 39 9.18 2.26 -12.33
N MET A 40 8.59 1.58 -11.35
CA MET A 40 9.15 0.45 -10.60
C MET A 40 10.53 0.75 -9.95
N PRO A 41 10.64 1.78 -9.11
CA PRO A 41 11.90 2.07 -8.42
C PRO A 41 12.28 0.98 -7.40
N ARG A 42 11.31 0.23 -6.90
CA ARG A 42 11.51 -0.99 -6.09
C ARG A 42 10.48 -2.06 -6.38
N LEU A 43 10.79 -3.29 -6.03
CA LEU A 43 9.81 -4.37 -6.02
C LEU A 43 8.82 -4.20 -4.84
N SER A 44 7.59 -4.64 -5.07
CA SER A 44 6.55 -4.77 -4.04
C SER A 44 5.87 -6.12 -4.20
N VAL A 45 5.64 -6.81 -3.10
CA VAL A 45 5.34 -8.25 -3.08
C VAL A 45 3.99 -8.59 -2.41
N ASP A 46 3.28 -7.57 -1.91
CA ASP A 46 1.98 -7.72 -1.26
C ASP A 46 0.89 -7.06 -2.12
N ILE A 47 -0.35 -7.56 -2.06
CA ILE A 47 -1.53 -6.89 -2.62
C ILE A 47 -2.31 -6.27 -1.47
N ASP A 48 -2.19 -4.96 -1.30
CA ASP A 48 -3.03 -4.20 -0.37
C ASP A 48 -4.27 -3.70 -1.11
N VAL A 49 -5.44 -3.92 -0.54
CA VAL A 49 -6.70 -3.46 -1.14
C VAL A 49 -7.52 -2.63 -0.17
N VAL A 50 -8.33 -1.73 -0.73
CA VAL A 50 -9.37 -1.00 -0.02
C VAL A 50 -10.74 -1.53 -0.48
N TYR A 51 -11.69 -1.62 0.46
CA TYR A 51 -13.09 -1.87 0.15
C TYR A 51 -13.73 -0.57 -0.35
N VAL A 52 -14.13 -0.56 -1.63
CA VAL A 52 -14.54 0.65 -2.36
C VAL A 52 -15.95 1.16 -1.99
N PRO A 53 -17.01 0.31 -1.83
CA PRO A 53 -18.35 0.82 -1.63
C PRO A 53 -18.46 1.78 -0.45
N PRO A 54 -18.92 3.04 -0.68
CA PRO A 54 -19.07 4.03 0.39
C PRO A 54 -20.34 3.72 1.23
N GLN A 55 -20.38 4.29 2.45
CA GLN A 55 -21.57 4.30 3.32
C GLN A 55 -22.16 2.93 3.71
N THR A 56 -21.40 1.84 3.57
CA THR A 56 -21.83 0.52 4.01
C THR A 56 -21.62 0.38 5.52
N LEU A 57 -22.60 -0.18 6.23
CA LEU A 57 -22.43 -0.49 7.65
C LEU A 57 -21.21 -1.41 7.86
N ARG A 58 -20.49 -1.21 8.97
CA ARG A 58 -19.27 -1.99 9.24
C ARG A 58 -19.49 -3.49 9.14
N VAL A 59 -20.59 -4.00 9.69
CA VAL A 59 -20.89 -5.44 9.69
C VAL A 59 -21.13 -5.96 8.27
N GLU A 60 -21.87 -5.22 7.46
CA GLU A 60 -22.14 -5.56 6.06
C GLU A 60 -20.85 -5.51 5.21
N ALA A 61 -20.04 -4.48 5.40
CA ALA A 61 -18.76 -4.37 4.70
C ALA A 61 -17.81 -5.54 5.04
N LEU A 62 -17.69 -5.91 6.31
CA LEU A 62 -16.86 -7.03 6.73
C LEU A 62 -17.38 -8.37 6.18
N ALA A 63 -18.70 -8.56 6.13
CA ALA A 63 -19.32 -9.75 5.52
C ALA A 63 -19.03 -9.81 4.01
N ALA A 64 -19.18 -8.68 3.29
CA ALA A 64 -18.89 -8.60 1.85
C ALA A 64 -17.39 -8.85 1.56
N ILE A 65 -16.49 -8.30 2.37
CA ILE A 65 -15.05 -8.54 2.27
C ILE A 65 -14.73 -10.03 2.43
N GLN A 66 -15.30 -10.70 3.44
CA GLN A 66 -15.09 -12.14 3.63
C GLN A 66 -15.61 -12.97 2.46
N GLN A 67 -16.81 -12.65 2.02
CA GLN A 67 -17.42 -13.35 0.88
C GLN A 67 -16.54 -13.21 -0.37
N GLU A 68 -16.01 -12.02 -0.62
CA GLU A 68 -15.14 -11.78 -1.76
C GLU A 68 -13.79 -12.50 -1.62
N LEU A 69 -13.15 -12.48 -0.44
CA LEU A 69 -11.92 -13.23 -0.22
C LEU A 69 -12.12 -14.74 -0.43
N ALA A 70 -13.27 -15.31 -0.01
CA ALA A 70 -13.61 -16.69 -0.29
C ALA A 70 -13.87 -16.96 -1.78
N ALA A 71 -14.47 -16.01 -2.49
CA ALA A 71 -14.65 -16.09 -3.94
C ALA A 71 -13.32 -16.04 -4.71
N ILE A 72 -12.37 -15.20 -4.26
CA ILE A 72 -11.00 -15.17 -4.80
C ILE A 72 -10.31 -16.54 -4.62
N GLU A 73 -10.39 -17.13 -3.42
CA GLU A 73 -9.86 -18.46 -3.15
C GLU A 73 -10.42 -19.50 -4.14
N GLN A 74 -11.73 -19.47 -4.38
CA GLN A 74 -12.39 -20.37 -5.35
C GLN A 74 -11.94 -20.13 -6.80
N ARG A 75 -11.73 -18.89 -7.23
CA ARG A 75 -11.22 -18.56 -8.58
C ARG A 75 -9.76 -19.02 -8.79
N LEU A 76 -8.96 -19.01 -7.75
CA LEU A 76 -7.55 -19.41 -7.83
C LEU A 76 -7.34 -20.93 -7.75
N ALA A 77 -8.23 -21.69 -7.14
CA ALA A 77 -8.10 -23.14 -6.96
C ALA A 77 -7.88 -23.92 -8.28
N PRO A 78 -8.62 -23.65 -9.39
CA PRO A 78 -8.41 -24.35 -10.67
C PRO A 78 -7.05 -24.05 -11.31
N GLN A 79 -6.35 -23.00 -10.88
CA GLN A 79 -5.06 -22.59 -11.42
C GLN A 79 -3.86 -23.33 -10.78
N GLY A 80 -4.12 -24.28 -9.89
CA GLY A 80 -3.09 -25.02 -9.16
C GLY A 80 -2.41 -24.19 -8.06
N LEU A 81 -3.05 -23.09 -7.63
CA LEU A 81 -2.58 -22.24 -6.55
C LEU A 81 -3.22 -22.65 -5.23
N ARG A 82 -2.46 -22.62 -4.16
CA ARG A 82 -3.00 -22.79 -2.82
C ARG A 82 -3.33 -21.43 -2.25
N ALA A 83 -4.60 -21.21 -1.95
CA ALA A 83 -5.07 -20.01 -1.28
C ALA A 83 -5.67 -20.41 0.07
N ARG A 84 -5.41 -19.61 1.12
CA ARG A 84 -5.99 -19.84 2.45
C ARG A 84 -6.26 -18.53 3.17
N LEU A 85 -7.43 -18.43 3.77
CA LEU A 85 -7.78 -17.33 4.67
C LEU A 85 -7.03 -17.48 5.99
N VAL A 86 -6.42 -16.39 6.42
CA VAL A 86 -5.73 -16.27 7.72
C VAL A 86 -6.26 -15.01 8.40
N GLY A 87 -6.69 -15.11 9.65
CA GLY A 87 -7.19 -13.94 10.35
C GLY A 87 -7.71 -14.27 11.74
N SER A 88 -8.08 -13.22 12.47
CA SER A 88 -8.70 -13.30 13.78
C SER A 88 -10.21 -13.57 13.68
N LYS A 89 -10.80 -14.07 14.79
CA LYS A 89 -12.24 -14.38 14.86
C LYS A 89 -13.15 -13.16 14.65
N ASP A 90 -12.63 -11.95 14.87
CA ASP A 90 -13.37 -10.68 14.74
C ASP A 90 -13.23 -10.02 13.37
N LEU A 91 -12.61 -10.71 12.39
CA LEU A 91 -12.48 -10.29 10.99
C LEU A 91 -11.66 -9.01 10.74
N SER A 92 -11.17 -8.37 11.79
CA SER A 92 -10.44 -7.10 11.65
C SER A 92 -9.07 -7.24 10.99
N ASP A 93 -8.54 -8.45 10.90
CA ASP A 93 -7.20 -8.76 10.37
C ASP A 93 -7.24 -9.98 9.43
N THR A 94 -8.26 -10.04 8.56
CA THR A 94 -8.39 -11.15 7.60
C THR A 94 -7.52 -10.90 6.38
N LYS A 95 -6.70 -11.88 6.05
CA LYS A 95 -5.77 -11.90 4.91
C LYS A 95 -5.97 -13.17 4.11
N LEU A 96 -5.78 -13.08 2.81
CA LEU A 96 -5.69 -14.27 1.96
C LEU A 96 -4.22 -14.47 1.58
N LEU A 97 -3.66 -15.61 1.95
CA LEU A 97 -2.33 -16.03 1.52
C LEU A 97 -2.48 -16.92 0.31
N VAL A 98 -1.81 -16.54 -0.78
CA VAL A 98 -1.78 -17.29 -2.03
C VAL A 98 -0.35 -17.74 -2.29
N GLU A 99 -0.16 -19.03 -2.53
CA GLU A 99 1.16 -19.62 -2.72
C GLU A 99 1.21 -20.60 -3.91
N ASN A 100 2.34 -20.63 -4.56
CA ASN A 100 2.76 -21.69 -5.46
C ASN A 100 3.97 -22.44 -4.85
N GLU A 101 4.71 -23.20 -5.63
CA GLU A 101 5.85 -24.00 -5.15
C GLU A 101 7.02 -23.13 -4.63
N THR A 102 7.17 -21.89 -5.10
CA THR A 102 8.37 -21.06 -4.86
C THR A 102 8.10 -19.72 -4.22
N SER A 103 6.86 -19.24 -4.25
CA SER A 103 6.50 -17.87 -3.85
C SER A 103 5.18 -17.83 -3.11
N GLN A 104 5.04 -16.81 -2.25
CA GLN A 104 3.81 -16.50 -1.52
C GLN A 104 3.47 -15.02 -1.69
N VAL A 105 2.21 -14.73 -1.99
CA VAL A 105 1.64 -13.38 -2.03
C VAL A 105 0.57 -13.27 -0.96
N LYS A 106 0.59 -12.16 -0.25
CA LYS A 106 -0.40 -11.81 0.75
C LYS A 106 -1.34 -10.76 0.18
N ILE A 107 -2.65 -11.01 0.30
CA ILE A 107 -3.70 -10.05 -0.01
C ILE A 107 -4.25 -9.54 1.31
N GLU A 108 -4.08 -8.24 1.59
CA GLU A 108 -4.54 -7.57 2.82
C GLU A 108 -5.63 -6.56 2.51
N VAL A 109 -6.75 -6.66 3.24
CA VAL A 109 -7.84 -5.69 3.14
C VAL A 109 -7.75 -4.69 4.29
N ASN A 110 -7.74 -3.40 3.96
CA ASN A 110 -7.85 -2.37 4.99
C ASN A 110 -9.28 -2.30 5.54
N THR A 111 -9.49 -2.79 6.75
CA THR A 111 -10.79 -2.81 7.42
C THR A 111 -11.03 -1.60 8.32
N VAL A 112 -10.01 -0.79 8.59
CA VAL A 112 -10.09 0.44 9.40
C VAL A 112 -10.63 1.59 8.56
N PHE A 113 -9.93 1.92 7.48
CA PHE A 113 -10.35 2.94 6.52
C PHE A 113 -11.01 2.25 5.32
N ARG A 114 -12.32 2.41 5.19
CA ARG A 114 -13.13 1.88 4.09
C ARG A 114 -13.65 3.04 3.23
N GLY A 115 -13.87 2.76 1.96
CA GLY A 115 -14.14 3.79 0.97
C GLY A 115 -12.87 4.50 0.52
N THR A 116 -13.03 5.53 -0.27
CA THR A 116 -11.94 6.31 -0.87
C THR A 116 -12.20 7.80 -0.69
N VAL A 117 -11.16 8.60 -0.65
CA VAL A 117 -11.25 10.07 -0.58
C VAL A 117 -11.48 10.64 -1.98
N LEU A 118 -10.80 10.04 -2.97
CA LEU A 118 -10.88 10.42 -4.38
C LEU A 118 -11.53 9.29 -5.21
N PRO A 119 -12.02 9.60 -6.41
CA PRO A 119 -12.49 8.56 -7.33
C PRO A 119 -11.38 7.54 -7.63
N ILE A 120 -11.78 6.27 -7.76
CA ILE A 120 -10.89 5.21 -8.23
C ILE A 120 -10.52 5.47 -9.69
N GLU A 121 -9.27 5.23 -10.02
CA GLU A 121 -8.73 5.34 -11.37
C GLU A 121 -8.31 3.96 -11.88
N ARG A 122 -8.35 3.77 -13.19
CA ARG A 122 -7.78 2.57 -13.82
C ARG A 122 -6.37 2.89 -14.29
N HIS A 123 -5.41 2.12 -13.83
CA HIS A 123 -4.01 2.29 -14.19
C HIS A 123 -3.46 1.03 -14.87
N ALA A 124 -2.80 1.19 -16.00
CA ALA A 124 -1.98 0.16 -16.59
C ALA A 124 -0.67 0.01 -15.81
N LEU A 125 -0.05 -1.17 -15.87
CA LEU A 125 1.31 -1.36 -15.38
C LEU A 125 2.24 -0.32 -16.00
N CYS A 126 3.19 0.19 -15.22
CA CYS A 126 4.23 1.08 -15.74
C CYS A 126 5.09 0.35 -16.79
N ALA A 127 5.66 1.11 -17.72
CA ALA A 127 6.40 0.57 -18.87
C ALA A 127 7.48 -0.46 -18.45
N ARG A 128 8.21 -0.15 -17.40
CA ARG A 128 9.27 -1.01 -16.88
C ARG A 128 8.74 -2.32 -16.29
N THR A 129 7.61 -2.29 -15.59
CA THR A 129 6.98 -3.51 -15.07
C THR A 129 6.50 -4.40 -16.21
N THR A 130 5.83 -3.80 -17.22
CA THR A 130 5.39 -4.50 -18.43
C THR A 130 6.56 -5.16 -19.14
N GLU A 131 7.66 -4.45 -19.35
CA GLU A 131 8.85 -4.97 -20.01
C GLU A 131 9.52 -6.10 -19.20
N GLN A 132 9.74 -5.89 -17.90
CA GLN A 132 10.46 -6.85 -17.05
C GLN A 132 9.68 -8.16 -16.85
N PHE A 133 8.36 -8.09 -16.75
CA PHE A 133 7.51 -9.25 -16.48
C PHE A 133 6.76 -9.76 -17.70
N ALA A 134 6.92 -9.11 -18.87
CA ALA A 134 6.23 -9.44 -20.14
C ALA A 134 4.71 -9.60 -19.93
N THR A 135 4.11 -8.69 -19.20
CA THR A 135 2.70 -8.74 -18.78
C THR A 135 2.06 -7.37 -18.97
N GLU A 136 0.90 -7.34 -19.62
CA GLU A 136 0.04 -6.15 -19.70
C GLU A 136 -1.15 -6.35 -18.76
N LEU A 137 -1.41 -5.37 -17.91
CA LEU A 137 -2.47 -5.44 -16.92
C LEU A 137 -2.94 -4.02 -16.59
N GLU A 138 -4.24 -3.85 -16.46
CA GLU A 138 -4.88 -2.61 -16.02
C GLU A 138 -5.84 -2.93 -14.87
N LEU A 139 -5.69 -2.24 -13.75
CA LEU A 139 -6.43 -2.50 -12.52
C LEU A 139 -7.08 -1.24 -11.96
N PRO A 140 -8.15 -1.38 -11.15
CA PRO A 140 -8.65 -0.29 -10.32
C PRO A 140 -7.63 0.01 -9.20
N VAL A 141 -7.20 1.25 -9.12
CA VAL A 141 -6.17 1.73 -8.20
C VAL A 141 -6.66 3.02 -7.54
N LEU A 142 -6.31 3.26 -6.29
CA LEU A 142 -6.52 4.57 -5.68
C LEU A 142 -5.83 5.66 -6.49
N ALA A 143 -6.45 6.83 -6.61
CA ALA A 143 -5.84 7.99 -7.25
C ALA A 143 -4.44 8.28 -6.67
N PRO A 144 -3.45 8.68 -7.48
CA PRO A 144 -2.07 8.88 -7.01
C PRO A 144 -1.96 9.80 -5.79
N ASP A 145 -2.72 10.88 -5.74
CA ASP A 145 -2.74 11.79 -4.58
C ASP A 145 -3.21 11.09 -3.30
N GLU A 146 -4.21 10.22 -3.39
CA GLU A 146 -4.69 9.44 -2.25
C GLU A 146 -3.72 8.34 -1.85
N LEU A 147 -3.09 7.67 -2.82
CA LEU A 147 -2.03 6.69 -2.55
C LEU A 147 -0.92 7.31 -1.71
N TYR A 148 -0.42 8.48 -2.12
CA TYR A 148 0.65 9.15 -1.39
C TYR A 148 0.16 9.74 -0.06
N GLY A 149 -1.03 10.33 0.01
CA GLY A 149 -1.60 10.79 1.28
C GLY A 149 -1.65 9.68 2.33
N SER A 150 -2.14 8.50 1.95
CA SER A 150 -2.14 7.32 2.82
C SER A 150 -0.74 6.78 3.13
N LYS A 151 0.20 6.89 2.18
CA LYS A 151 1.61 6.48 2.34
C LYS A 151 2.34 7.35 3.35
N LEU A 152 2.09 8.66 3.37
CA LEU A 152 2.69 9.57 4.35
C LEU A 152 2.29 9.18 5.78
N VAL A 153 1.01 8.86 6.02
CA VAL A 153 0.54 8.38 7.33
C VAL A 153 1.22 7.05 7.70
N ALA A 154 1.28 6.11 6.78
CA ALA A 154 1.93 4.81 7.00
C ALA A 154 3.43 4.97 7.32
N ALA A 155 4.13 5.87 6.62
CA ALA A 155 5.55 6.14 6.84
C ALA A 155 5.82 6.78 8.22
N LEU A 156 4.93 7.66 8.68
CA LEU A 156 5.00 8.25 10.02
C LEU A 156 4.72 7.23 11.13
N ASP A 157 3.69 6.39 10.95
CA ASP A 157 3.27 5.42 11.96
C ASP A 157 4.20 4.21 12.04
N ARG A 158 4.42 3.52 10.91
CA ARG A 158 5.23 2.30 10.87
C ARG A 158 6.73 2.55 10.83
N GLN A 159 7.15 3.67 10.23
CA GLN A 159 8.55 4.04 10.00
C GLN A 159 9.34 2.93 9.27
N HIS A 160 8.67 2.13 8.44
CA HIS A 160 9.30 1.01 7.74
C HIS A 160 10.17 1.52 6.57
N PRO A 161 11.36 0.95 6.31
CA PRO A 161 12.25 1.37 5.22
C PRO A 161 11.56 1.50 3.86
N ARG A 162 10.68 0.56 3.50
CA ARG A 162 9.91 0.60 2.25
C ARG A 162 8.99 1.81 2.15
N ASP A 163 8.36 2.22 3.26
CA ASP A 163 7.47 3.39 3.26
C ASP A 163 8.26 4.69 3.16
N LEU A 164 9.39 4.78 3.86
CA LEU A 164 10.29 5.92 3.80
C LEU A 164 10.92 6.05 2.40
N PHE A 165 11.25 4.95 1.75
CA PHE A 165 11.74 4.94 0.36
C PHE A 165 10.68 5.46 -0.61
N ASP A 166 9.41 5.03 -0.50
CA ASP A 166 8.33 5.52 -1.35
C ASP A 166 8.15 7.05 -1.17
N VAL A 167 8.30 7.57 0.06
CA VAL A 167 8.29 9.03 0.33
C VAL A 167 9.51 9.73 -0.26
N TRP A 168 10.69 9.12 -0.18
CA TRP A 168 11.90 9.65 -0.81
C TRP A 168 11.70 9.79 -2.33
N GLN A 169 11.19 8.75 -2.98
CA GLN A 169 10.88 8.78 -4.42
C GLN A 169 9.87 9.89 -4.77
N LEU A 170 8.84 10.09 -3.94
CA LEU A 170 7.90 11.19 -4.12
C LEU A 170 8.61 12.55 -4.10
N TYR A 171 9.52 12.78 -3.17
CA TYR A 171 10.27 14.03 -3.09
C TYR A 171 11.19 14.24 -4.28
N GLN A 172 11.75 13.17 -4.85
CA GLN A 172 12.56 13.24 -6.08
C GLN A 172 11.71 13.53 -7.34
N SER A 173 10.44 13.13 -7.34
CA SER A 173 9.55 13.23 -8.49
C SER A 173 8.60 14.43 -8.50
N GLY A 174 8.83 15.44 -7.65
CA GLY A 174 8.03 16.66 -7.65
C GLY A 174 7.47 17.06 -6.28
N GLY A 175 7.56 16.19 -5.29
CA GLY A 175 7.15 16.48 -3.91
C GLY A 175 5.63 16.41 -3.68
N LEU A 176 5.16 17.12 -2.67
CA LEU A 176 3.77 17.07 -2.20
C LEU A 176 2.89 18.03 -2.99
N THR A 177 1.73 17.56 -3.42
CA THR A 177 0.63 18.39 -3.93
C THR A 177 -0.32 18.79 -2.80
N GLU A 178 -1.12 19.85 -2.99
CA GLU A 178 -2.16 20.22 -2.04
C GLU A 178 -3.17 19.08 -1.83
N ARG A 179 -3.50 18.37 -2.89
CA ARG A 179 -4.46 17.25 -2.86
C ARG A 179 -3.92 16.03 -2.10
N MET A 180 -2.62 15.76 -2.19
CA MET A 180 -1.95 14.76 -1.34
C MET A 180 -2.04 15.14 0.13
N ILE A 181 -1.88 16.43 0.45
CA ILE A 181 -1.99 16.95 1.82
C ILE A 181 -3.42 16.80 2.34
N GLU A 182 -4.43 17.11 1.55
CA GLU A 182 -5.84 16.88 1.91
C GLU A 182 -6.10 15.40 2.23
N CYS A 183 -5.67 14.50 1.35
CA CYS A 183 -5.78 13.06 1.59
C CYS A 183 -5.02 12.63 2.85
N PHE A 184 -3.80 13.16 3.07
CA PHE A 184 -3.02 12.89 4.27
C PHE A 184 -3.78 13.27 5.54
N VAL A 185 -4.40 14.44 5.59
CA VAL A 185 -5.20 14.89 6.74
C VAL A 185 -6.39 13.97 7.00
N VAL A 186 -7.11 13.55 5.95
CA VAL A 186 -8.24 12.62 6.07
C VAL A 186 -7.78 11.26 6.60
N TYR A 187 -6.70 10.69 6.06
CA TYR A 187 -6.16 9.42 6.52
C TYR A 187 -5.60 9.48 7.94
N LEU A 188 -5.01 10.61 8.32
CA LEU A 188 -4.51 10.85 9.67
C LEU A 188 -5.65 10.96 10.68
N ALA A 189 -6.74 11.66 10.32
CA ALA A 189 -7.94 11.78 11.15
C ALA A 189 -8.69 10.44 11.33
N GLY A 190 -8.68 9.59 10.29
CA GLY A 190 -9.27 8.25 10.32
C GLY A 190 -8.36 7.15 10.88
N HIS A 191 -7.17 7.50 11.36
CA HIS A 191 -6.22 6.52 11.89
C HIS A 191 -6.67 5.96 13.24
N ASN A 192 -6.34 4.69 13.53
CA ASN A 192 -6.72 4.03 14.79
C ASN A 192 -5.84 4.42 15.99
N ARG A 193 -4.77 5.18 15.78
CA ARG A 193 -3.90 5.74 16.82
C ARG A 193 -4.11 7.25 16.92
N PRO A 194 -3.91 7.84 18.11
CA PRO A 194 -3.98 9.29 18.27
C PRO A 194 -3.01 10.03 17.34
N ILE A 195 -3.46 11.12 16.75
CA ILE A 195 -2.70 11.92 15.77
C ILE A 195 -1.30 12.30 16.30
N HIS A 196 -1.21 12.71 17.56
CA HIS A 196 0.06 13.11 18.18
C HIS A 196 1.05 11.92 18.31
N GLU A 197 0.56 10.69 18.47
CA GLU A 197 1.42 9.50 18.49
C GLU A 197 1.95 9.14 17.10
N VAL A 198 1.16 9.35 16.07
CA VAL A 198 1.58 9.11 14.67
C VAL A 198 2.63 10.14 14.28
N LEU A 199 2.40 11.43 14.57
CA LEU A 199 3.29 12.52 14.14
C LEU A 199 4.55 12.68 14.99
N PHE A 200 4.42 12.53 16.32
CA PHE A 200 5.46 12.82 17.28
C PHE A 200 5.92 11.59 18.08
N GLY A 201 5.50 10.40 17.65
CA GLY A 201 5.93 9.15 18.27
C GLY A 201 7.46 8.97 18.25
N ARG A 202 7.95 8.04 19.07
CA ARG A 202 9.39 7.75 19.15
C ARG A 202 9.94 7.20 17.83
N ASP A 203 11.21 7.50 17.56
CA ASP A 203 11.93 6.90 16.45
C ASP A 203 12.13 5.41 16.69
N LYS A 204 11.72 4.60 15.70
CA LYS A 204 11.94 3.16 15.69
C LYS A 204 13.35 2.85 15.20
N HIS A 205 13.95 1.80 15.76
CA HIS A 205 15.19 1.23 15.22
C HIS A 205 14.84 0.40 14.00
N ILE A 206 15.16 0.90 12.80
CA ILE A 206 14.76 0.27 11.54
C ILE A 206 15.90 -0.48 10.83
N THR A 207 17.07 -0.57 11.42
CA THR A 207 18.25 -1.22 10.82
C THR A 207 17.97 -2.67 10.44
N ARG A 208 17.35 -3.42 11.34
CA ARG A 208 17.01 -4.83 11.05
C ARG A 208 16.04 -4.97 9.88
N ASP A 209 15.00 -4.13 9.84
CA ASP A 209 14.02 -4.14 8.75
C ASP A 209 14.64 -3.66 7.44
N TYR A 210 15.63 -2.77 7.50
CA TYR A 210 16.41 -2.33 6.35
C TYR A 210 17.24 -3.50 5.80
N ASP A 211 18.03 -4.18 6.63
CA ASP A 211 18.93 -5.25 6.21
C ASP A 211 18.17 -6.48 5.69
N SER A 212 17.07 -6.88 6.37
CA SER A 212 16.36 -8.12 6.07
C SER A 212 15.17 -7.98 5.12
N GLY A 213 14.59 -6.78 5.00
CA GLY A 213 13.32 -6.58 4.30
C GLY A 213 13.33 -5.48 3.24
N PHE A 214 14.48 -4.80 3.02
CA PHE A 214 14.57 -3.72 2.05
C PHE A 214 15.75 -3.87 1.10
N VAL A 215 16.92 -4.27 1.60
CA VAL A 215 18.12 -4.50 0.76
C VAL A 215 17.80 -5.53 -0.34
N GLY A 216 18.14 -5.19 -1.58
CA GLY A 216 17.85 -6.04 -2.76
C GLY A 216 16.50 -5.80 -3.42
N MET A 217 15.60 -5.02 -2.82
CA MET A 217 14.31 -4.68 -3.45
C MET A 217 14.41 -3.52 -4.44
N THR A 218 15.38 -2.63 -4.29
CA THR A 218 15.56 -1.44 -5.13
C THR A 218 16.57 -1.68 -6.24
N GLU A 219 16.44 -0.94 -7.33
CA GLU A 219 17.45 -0.95 -8.38
C GLU A 219 18.63 -0.06 -8.00
N GLU A 220 18.34 1.19 -7.64
CA GLU A 220 19.34 2.12 -7.15
C GLU A 220 19.51 1.94 -5.65
N PRO A 221 20.74 1.84 -5.13
CA PRO A 221 20.97 1.75 -3.71
C PRO A 221 20.44 2.98 -2.99
N CYS A 222 19.70 2.78 -1.92
CA CYS A 222 19.26 3.83 -1.01
C CYS A 222 19.81 3.51 0.38
N SER A 223 20.63 4.41 0.95
CA SER A 223 21.24 4.18 2.25
C SER A 223 20.26 4.27 3.40
N LEU A 224 20.60 3.63 4.51
CA LEU A 224 19.83 3.76 5.75
C LEU A 224 19.77 5.23 6.21
N ASP A 225 20.91 5.95 6.11
CA ASP A 225 21.00 7.37 6.50
C ASP A 225 20.03 8.23 5.68
N THR A 226 19.93 8.02 4.36
CA THR A 226 18.95 8.70 3.51
C THR A 226 17.53 8.48 4.02
N LEU A 227 17.18 7.25 4.39
CA LEU A 227 15.84 6.95 4.91
C LEU A 227 15.57 7.60 6.28
N LEU A 228 16.61 7.70 7.13
CA LEU A 228 16.49 8.39 8.42
C LEU A 228 16.31 9.90 8.24
N GLU A 229 17.01 10.52 7.28
CA GLU A 229 16.81 11.92 6.90
C GLU A 229 15.38 12.18 6.39
N ILE A 230 14.89 11.33 5.51
CA ILE A 230 13.50 11.42 5.01
C ILE A 230 12.48 11.32 6.15
N ARG A 231 12.70 10.43 7.11
CA ARG A 231 11.85 10.34 8.31
C ARG A 231 11.77 11.65 9.06
N GLN A 232 12.90 12.33 9.25
CA GLN A 232 12.95 13.63 9.93
C GLN A 232 12.23 14.72 9.12
N GLN A 233 12.49 14.79 7.82
CA GLN A 233 11.81 15.73 6.93
C GLN A 233 10.31 15.55 6.92
N LEU A 234 9.84 14.30 6.86
CA LEU A 234 8.41 13.97 6.88
C LEU A 234 7.74 14.40 8.18
N ARG A 235 8.39 14.21 9.33
CA ARG A 235 7.87 14.68 10.62
C ARG A 235 7.74 16.20 10.69
N GLN A 236 8.75 16.92 10.22
CA GLN A 236 8.73 18.38 10.15
C GLN A 236 7.60 18.87 9.24
N CYS A 237 7.41 18.23 8.10
CA CYS A 237 6.34 18.51 7.15
C CYS A 237 4.95 18.26 7.79
N GLY A 238 4.74 17.12 8.42
CA GLY A 238 3.48 16.78 9.10
C GLY A 238 3.10 17.77 10.19
N ALA A 239 4.06 18.20 11.01
CA ALA A 239 3.86 19.23 12.01
C ALA A 239 3.45 20.58 11.40
N THR A 240 4.08 20.95 10.28
CA THR A 240 3.80 22.22 9.57
C THR A 240 2.40 22.23 8.96
N ILE A 241 1.97 21.09 8.38
CA ILE A 241 0.62 20.93 7.81
C ILE A 241 -0.45 21.19 8.87
N LEU A 242 -0.35 20.55 10.05
CA LEU A 242 -1.32 20.73 11.13
C LEU A 242 -1.37 22.17 11.65
N MET A 243 -0.22 22.85 11.73
CA MET A 243 -0.18 24.24 12.18
C MET A 243 -0.85 25.23 11.19
N ARG A 244 -0.84 24.92 9.89
CA ARG A 244 -1.55 25.71 8.88
C ARG A 244 -3.05 25.58 9.00
N ASP A 245 -3.57 24.35 9.11
CA ASP A 245 -5.00 24.07 9.27
C ASP A 245 -5.58 24.70 10.53
N ALA A 246 -4.85 24.66 11.65
CA ALA A 246 -5.27 25.29 12.89
C ALA A 246 -5.41 26.82 12.78
N ARG A 247 -4.64 27.48 11.91
CA ARG A 247 -4.72 28.93 11.68
C ARG A 247 -5.82 29.36 10.72
N GLN A 248 -6.27 28.46 9.83
CA GLN A 248 -7.37 28.75 8.89
C GLN A 248 -8.74 28.53 9.51
N SER A 249 -8.81 27.82 10.64
CA SER A 249 -10.03 27.50 11.38
C SER A 249 -10.28 28.46 12.57
N SER A 250 -9.43 29.48 12.74
CA SER A 250 -9.53 30.56 13.79
C SER A 250 -9.92 31.88 13.16
#